data_9fa418c5d2de6b1ccf3d3097c12dd340
#
_entry.id   9fa418c5d2de6b1ccf3d3097c12dd340
#
_cell.length_a   1.000
_cell.length_b   1.000
_cell.length_c   1.000
_cell.angle_alpha   90.00
_cell.angle_beta   90.00
_cell.angle_gamma   90.00
#
_symmetry.space_group_name_H-M   'P 1'
#
loop_
_entity.id
_entity.type
_entity.pdbx_description
1 polymer ?
#
loop_
_entity_poly.entity_id
_entity_poly.type
_entity_poly.pdbx_seq_one_letter_code
_entity_poly.pdbx_strand_id
1 'polypeptide(L)'
;GKAEKTKEIKETKETKAQPARKNEQPAFAAPLEGETKVVLAYSTDHAIYDPTLEQYRTNASVSLSAKKGTEVKAAADGVVKEVKKDAQAGDLVRIAHGEDWLTTYGQLADAVAVKEGESVKQGQRIGTVAAPTKYGVALGEHLIFAMEQNGEPQNPMEKMKTAE
;
A
#
# COMPACT_ATOMS: atom_id res chain seq x y z
N GLY A 1 -22.04 -7.18 -40.81
CA GLY A 1 -22.49 -8.20 -40.22
C GLY A 1 -21.89 -8.88 -39.02
N LYS A 2 -21.41 -10.06 -39.28
CA LYS A 2 -20.98 -10.89 -38.17
C LYS A 2 -19.71 -10.38 -37.48
N ALA A 3 -18.86 -9.79 -38.27
CA ALA A 3 -17.65 -9.23 -37.71
C ALA A 3 -17.96 -8.12 -36.73
N GLU A 4 -18.99 -7.38 -36.99
CA GLU A 4 -19.36 -6.30 -36.12
C GLU A 4 -19.84 -6.79 -34.77
N LYS A 5 -20.58 -7.86 -34.76
CA LYS A 5 -21.04 -8.42 -33.51
C LYS A 5 -19.89 -8.89 -32.66
N THR A 6 -18.95 -9.48 -33.32
CA THR A 6 -17.77 -9.94 -32.58
C THR A 6 -17.04 -8.78 -31.92
N LYS A 7 -16.96 -7.68 -32.61
CA LYS A 7 -16.33 -6.50 -32.06
C LYS A 7 -17.02 -6.01 -30.83
N GLU A 8 -18.33 -5.97 -30.88
CA GLU A 8 -19.10 -5.50 -29.75
C GLU A 8 -18.83 -6.32 -28.51
N ILE A 9 -18.79 -7.61 -28.70
CA ILE A 9 -18.53 -8.49 -27.56
C ILE A 9 -17.18 -8.22 -26.97
N LYS A 10 -16.20 -7.98 -27.81
CA LYS A 10 -14.87 -7.69 -27.31
C LYS A 10 -14.83 -6.41 -26.53
N GLU A 11 -15.48 -5.41 -26.99
CA GLU A 11 -15.51 -4.14 -26.29
C GLU A 11 -16.11 -4.28 -24.90
N THR A 12 -17.20 -4.98 -24.83
CA THR A 12 -17.85 -5.17 -23.55
C THR A 12 -16.94 -5.85 -22.58
N LYS A 13 -16.24 -6.86 -23.05
CA LYS A 13 -15.30 -7.57 -22.21
C LYS A 13 -14.20 -6.68 -21.69
N GLU A 14 -13.65 -5.88 -22.58
CA GLU A 14 -12.58 -5.00 -22.16
C GLU A 14 -13.03 -4.02 -21.12
N THR A 15 -14.19 -3.47 -21.30
CA THR A 15 -14.70 -2.50 -20.35
C THR A 15 -14.80 -3.08 -18.97
N LYS A 16 -15.26 -4.29 -18.87
CA LYS A 16 -15.43 -4.91 -17.57
C LYS A 16 -14.13 -5.23 -16.87
N ALA A 17 -13.16 -5.63 -17.64
CA ALA A 17 -11.90 -6.04 -17.06
C ALA A 17 -10.94 -4.88 -16.89
N GLN A 18 -11.35 -3.69 -17.21
CA GLN A 18 -10.47 -2.56 -17.32
C GLN A 18 -9.95 -2.10 -15.97
N PRO A 19 -8.67 -2.20 -15.71
CA PRO A 19 -8.09 -1.59 -14.51
C PRO A 19 -7.87 -0.10 -14.76
N ALA A 20 -7.26 0.57 -13.82
CA ALA A 20 -6.91 1.96 -13.99
C ALA A 20 -6.08 2.14 -15.24
N ARG A 21 -6.28 3.24 -15.92
CA ARG A 21 -5.54 3.52 -17.13
C ARG A 21 -4.10 3.84 -16.79
N LYS A 22 -3.24 3.61 -17.78
CA LYS A 22 -1.85 3.95 -17.67
C LYS A 22 -1.73 5.43 -17.36
N ASN A 23 -0.85 5.78 -16.41
CA ASN A 23 -0.59 7.15 -16.00
C ASN A 23 -1.73 7.80 -15.24
N GLU A 24 -2.78 7.07 -15.00
CA GLU A 24 -3.90 7.59 -14.24
C GLU A 24 -3.73 7.19 -12.79
N GLN A 25 -3.85 8.16 -11.88
CA GLN A 25 -3.70 7.87 -10.46
C GLN A 25 -4.96 7.21 -9.95
N PRO A 26 -4.84 6.05 -9.31
CA PRO A 26 -6.00 5.45 -8.64
C PRO A 26 -6.49 6.35 -7.53
N ALA A 27 -7.75 6.20 -7.16
CA ALA A 27 -8.32 6.92 -6.03
C ALA A 27 -7.96 6.17 -4.76
N PHE A 28 -6.77 6.43 -4.23
CA PHE A 28 -6.29 5.70 -3.06
C PHE A 28 -7.05 6.06 -1.80
N ALA A 29 -7.38 5.06 -1.01
CA ALA A 29 -7.97 5.24 0.31
C ALA A 29 -6.93 4.92 1.36
N ALA A 30 -7.16 5.38 2.59
CA ALA A 30 -6.24 5.06 3.68
C ALA A 30 -6.26 3.56 3.94
N PRO A 31 -5.09 2.98 4.27
CA PRO A 31 -5.03 1.54 4.55
C PRO A 31 -5.52 1.16 5.94
N LEU A 32 -5.84 2.14 6.77
CA LEU A 32 -6.37 1.94 8.11
C LEU A 32 -7.68 2.68 8.24
N GLU A 33 -8.57 2.17 9.07
CA GLU A 33 -9.82 2.84 9.35
C GLU A 33 -9.63 3.98 10.31
N GLY A 34 -10.44 5.02 10.15
CA GLY A 34 -10.46 6.13 11.09
C GLY A 34 -9.32 7.10 10.87
N GLU A 35 -9.09 7.90 11.87
CA GLU A 35 -8.08 8.92 11.82
C GLU A 35 -6.69 8.30 11.91
N THR A 36 -5.75 8.73 11.08
CA THR A 36 -4.40 8.22 11.11
C THR A 36 -3.46 9.27 11.67
N LYS A 37 -2.47 8.80 12.41
CA LYS A 37 -1.45 9.67 12.97
C LYS A 37 -0.10 9.24 12.45
N VAL A 38 0.65 10.18 11.88
CA VAL A 38 1.96 9.90 11.34
C VAL A 38 2.97 9.91 12.48
N VAL A 39 3.72 8.80 12.63
CA VAL A 39 4.76 8.71 13.64
C VAL A 39 6.16 8.76 13.03
N LEU A 40 6.29 8.55 11.72
CA LEU A 40 7.52 8.80 11.00
C LEU A 40 7.13 9.27 9.59
N ALA A 41 7.55 10.46 9.23
CA ALA A 41 7.09 11.09 8.01
C ALA A 41 7.87 10.60 6.79
N TYR A 42 7.21 10.69 5.65
CA TYR A 42 7.87 10.50 4.36
C TYR A 42 8.73 11.74 4.05
N SER A 43 9.96 11.49 3.64
CA SER A 43 10.81 12.58 3.19
C SER A 43 11.94 12.00 2.35
N THR A 44 12.02 12.40 1.09
CA THR A 44 13.08 11.94 0.21
C THR A 44 14.01 13.08 -0.19
N ASP A 45 13.64 14.31 0.12
CA ASP A 45 14.45 15.48 -0.27
C ASP A 45 15.24 16.05 0.89
N HIS A 46 15.00 15.63 2.12
CA HIS A 46 15.80 16.00 3.27
C HIS A 46 15.71 14.91 4.33
N ALA A 47 16.68 14.90 5.22
CA ALA A 47 16.75 13.88 6.27
C ALA A 47 15.82 14.25 7.41
N ILE A 48 15.18 13.24 8.00
CA ILE A 48 14.36 13.37 9.17
C ILE A 48 14.93 12.47 10.26
N TYR A 49 14.61 12.77 11.51
CA TYR A 49 15.13 12.00 12.62
C TYR A 49 14.35 10.72 12.82
N ASP A 50 15.07 9.60 12.88
CA ASP A 50 14.50 8.30 13.17
C ASP A 50 14.82 7.97 14.63
N PRO A 51 13.84 7.96 15.53
CA PRO A 51 14.12 7.77 16.96
C PRO A 51 14.55 6.36 17.32
N THR A 52 14.20 5.36 16.49
CA THR A 52 14.64 4.00 16.79
C THR A 52 16.11 3.84 16.48
N LEU A 53 16.56 4.36 15.34
CA LEU A 53 17.94 4.23 14.91
C LEU A 53 18.80 5.36 15.43
N GLU A 54 18.18 6.39 16.01
CA GLU A 54 18.85 7.56 16.57
C GLU A 54 19.76 8.22 15.55
N GLN A 55 19.20 8.42 14.35
CA GLN A 55 19.96 9.04 13.26
C GLN A 55 19.02 9.76 12.32
N TYR A 56 19.59 10.68 11.56
CA TYR A 56 18.82 11.36 10.51
C TYR A 56 18.95 10.57 9.22
N ARG A 57 17.85 10.43 8.50
CA ARG A 57 17.84 9.71 7.24
C ARG A 57 16.64 10.13 6.40
N THR A 58 16.70 9.87 5.11
CA THR A 58 15.51 10.01 4.28
C THR A 58 14.61 8.79 4.51
N ASN A 59 13.35 8.93 4.13
CA ASN A 59 12.36 7.87 4.37
C ASN A 59 11.35 7.86 3.23
N ALA A 60 11.31 6.76 2.50
CA ALA A 60 10.45 6.64 1.32
C ALA A 60 9.07 6.06 1.65
N SER A 61 8.73 5.98 2.92
CA SER A 61 7.44 5.49 3.37
C SER A 61 6.90 6.41 4.44
N VAL A 62 5.68 6.14 4.89
CA VAL A 62 5.15 6.82 6.07
C VAL A 62 4.82 5.74 7.09
N SER A 63 5.06 6.03 8.36
CA SER A 63 4.67 5.12 9.44
C SER A 63 3.46 5.70 10.13
N LEU A 64 2.40 4.92 10.19
CA LEU A 64 1.11 5.35 10.73
C LEU A 64 0.84 4.59 12.03
N SER A 65 0.53 5.31 13.09
CA SER A 65 0.24 4.71 14.38
C SER A 65 -0.97 3.78 14.26
N ALA A 66 -0.84 2.57 14.77
CA ALA A 66 -1.94 1.61 14.75
C ALA A 66 -1.63 0.50 15.73
N LYS A 67 -2.61 0.14 16.53
CA LYS A 67 -2.41 -0.90 17.55
C LYS A 67 -2.23 -2.25 16.90
N LYS A 68 -1.43 -3.08 17.54
CA LYS A 68 -1.28 -4.48 17.14
C LYS A 68 -2.66 -5.11 16.99
N GLY A 69 -2.86 -5.82 15.88
CA GLY A 69 -4.14 -6.45 15.60
C GLY A 69 -5.09 -5.62 14.76
N THR A 70 -4.77 -4.34 14.54
CA THR A 70 -5.61 -3.48 13.70
C THR A 70 -5.61 -4.01 12.27
N GLU A 71 -6.77 -4.02 11.64
CA GLU A 71 -6.90 -4.48 10.26
C GLU A 71 -6.24 -3.52 9.30
N VAL A 72 -5.52 -4.09 8.34
CA VAL A 72 -4.89 -3.32 7.27
C VAL A 72 -5.64 -3.65 5.99
N LYS A 73 -5.97 -2.62 5.22
CA LYS A 73 -6.82 -2.75 4.05
C LYS A 73 -6.10 -2.28 2.80
N ALA A 74 -6.44 -2.89 1.68
CA ALA A 74 -5.87 -2.50 0.40
C ALA A 74 -6.28 -1.06 0.08
N ALA A 75 -5.34 -0.23 -0.30
CA ALA A 75 -5.59 1.19 -0.56
C ALA A 75 -6.33 1.42 -1.87
N ALA A 76 -6.31 0.45 -2.78
CA ALA A 76 -7.00 0.54 -4.06
C ALA A 76 -7.11 -0.86 -4.65
N ASP A 77 -7.95 -1.01 -5.66
CA ASP A 77 -8.05 -2.28 -6.39
C ASP A 77 -6.69 -2.62 -6.98
N GLY A 78 -6.36 -3.90 -7.00
CA GLY A 78 -5.11 -4.32 -7.59
C GLY A 78 -4.87 -5.82 -7.49
N VAL A 79 -3.63 -6.21 -7.72
CA VAL A 79 -3.19 -7.61 -7.67
C VAL A 79 -2.00 -7.69 -6.74
N VAL A 80 -2.02 -8.66 -5.84
CA VAL A 80 -0.92 -8.86 -4.90
C VAL A 80 0.31 -9.29 -5.67
N LYS A 81 1.35 -8.48 -5.60
CA LYS A 81 2.58 -8.74 -6.33
C LYS A 81 3.60 -9.50 -5.50
N GLU A 82 3.60 -9.26 -4.19
CA GLU A 82 4.60 -9.88 -3.34
C GLU A 82 4.07 -10.01 -1.93
N VAL A 83 4.38 -11.13 -1.29
CA VAL A 83 4.15 -11.35 0.13
C VAL A 83 5.47 -11.92 0.65
N LYS A 84 6.09 -11.23 1.61
CA LYS A 84 7.37 -11.71 2.09
C LYS A 84 7.64 -11.27 3.52
N LYS A 85 8.63 -11.89 4.13
CA LYS A 85 9.11 -11.52 5.46
C LYS A 85 10.37 -10.70 5.30
N ASP A 86 10.43 -9.61 6.03
CA ASP A 86 11.56 -8.68 5.93
C ASP A 86 12.04 -8.38 7.35
N ALA A 87 13.36 -8.40 7.55
CA ALA A 87 13.91 -8.20 8.89
C ALA A 87 13.60 -6.82 9.43
N GLN A 88 13.55 -5.80 8.59
CA GLN A 88 13.30 -4.44 9.03
C GLN A 88 11.83 -4.09 9.01
N ALA A 89 11.15 -4.41 7.92
CA ALA A 89 9.77 -4.01 7.74
C ALA A 89 8.76 -5.03 8.26
N GLY A 90 9.23 -6.17 8.81
CA GLY A 90 8.32 -7.23 9.23
C GLY A 90 7.71 -7.91 8.03
N ASP A 91 6.61 -8.61 8.26
CA ASP A 91 5.91 -9.20 7.12
C ASP A 91 5.33 -8.06 6.29
N LEU A 92 5.44 -8.20 4.97
CA LEU A 92 4.94 -7.15 4.10
C LEU A 92 4.19 -7.71 2.91
N VAL A 93 3.31 -6.88 2.37
CA VAL A 93 2.52 -7.17 1.18
C VAL A 93 2.72 -6.01 0.22
N ARG A 94 2.90 -6.31 -1.06
CA ARG A 94 2.93 -5.30 -2.12
C ARG A 94 1.81 -5.57 -3.09
N ILE A 95 1.11 -4.51 -3.47
CA ILE A 95 -0.02 -4.60 -4.37
C ILE A 95 0.22 -3.69 -5.57
N ALA A 96 0.06 -4.26 -6.77
CA ALA A 96 0.20 -3.50 -8.01
C ALA A 96 -1.18 -2.99 -8.43
N HIS A 97 -1.24 -1.72 -8.79
CA HIS A 97 -2.48 -1.06 -9.21
C HIS A 97 -2.29 -0.61 -10.64
N GLY A 98 -2.66 -1.48 -11.58
CA GLY A 98 -2.38 -1.23 -12.97
C GLY A 98 -0.91 -1.46 -13.25
N GLU A 99 -0.38 -0.69 -14.20
CA GLU A 99 1.02 -0.86 -14.61
C GLU A 99 1.97 0.07 -13.89
N ASP A 100 1.46 1.17 -13.36
CA ASP A 100 2.31 2.24 -12.90
C ASP A 100 2.49 2.29 -11.39
N TRP A 101 1.50 1.88 -10.62
CA TRP A 101 1.48 2.14 -9.19
C TRP A 101 1.68 0.88 -8.37
N LEU A 102 2.36 1.04 -7.24
CA LEU A 102 2.62 -0.06 -6.31
C LEU A 102 2.47 0.48 -4.89
N THR A 103 1.74 -0.25 -4.04
CA THR A 103 1.67 0.11 -2.62
C THR A 103 2.29 -1.01 -1.81
N THR A 104 2.93 -0.63 -0.70
CA THR A 104 3.59 -1.56 0.20
C THR A 104 3.07 -1.36 1.60
N TYR A 105 2.78 -2.46 2.28
CA TYR A 105 2.23 -2.49 3.63
C TYR A 105 3.15 -3.34 4.48
N GLY A 106 3.83 -2.74 5.45
CA GLY A 106 4.80 -3.43 6.29
C GLY A 106 4.41 -3.43 7.75
N GLN A 107 5.18 -4.14 8.57
CA GLN A 107 4.91 -4.36 9.98
C GLN A 107 3.62 -5.17 10.17
N LEU A 108 3.39 -6.12 9.28
CA LEU A 108 2.21 -6.97 9.35
C LEU A 108 2.51 -8.21 10.17
N ALA A 109 1.46 -8.75 10.77
CA ALA A 109 1.55 -9.99 11.52
C ALA A 109 1.65 -11.18 10.58
N ASP A 110 2.16 -12.29 11.09
CA ASP A 110 2.21 -13.55 10.32
C ASP A 110 0.85 -13.92 9.79
N ALA A 111 0.86 -14.74 8.75
CA ALA A 111 -0.38 -15.26 8.18
C ALA A 111 -1.24 -14.14 7.63
N VAL A 112 -0.65 -13.34 6.73
CA VAL A 112 -1.42 -12.31 6.03
C VAL A 112 -2.59 -12.96 5.31
N ALA A 113 -3.62 -12.16 5.02
CA ALA A 113 -4.88 -12.66 4.52
C ALA A 113 -4.89 -12.88 3.00
N VAL A 114 -3.80 -12.57 2.31
CA VAL A 114 -3.74 -12.64 0.84
C VAL A 114 -2.47 -13.34 0.41
N LYS A 115 -2.43 -13.75 -0.86
CA LYS A 115 -1.25 -14.39 -1.43
C LYS A 115 -0.94 -13.80 -2.80
N GLU A 116 0.28 -14.05 -3.25
CA GLU A 116 0.74 -13.51 -4.53
C GLU A 116 -0.18 -13.96 -5.65
N GLY A 117 -0.49 -13.02 -6.53
CA GLY A 117 -1.35 -13.27 -7.66
C GLY A 117 -2.82 -13.02 -7.38
N GLU A 118 -3.21 -12.83 -6.13
CA GLU A 118 -4.60 -12.64 -5.77
C GLU A 118 -5.06 -11.24 -6.12
N SER A 119 -6.27 -11.14 -6.68
CA SER A 119 -6.90 -9.83 -6.94
C SER A 119 -7.54 -9.33 -5.67
N VAL A 120 -7.37 -8.06 -5.38
CA VAL A 120 -7.95 -7.44 -4.18
C VAL A 120 -8.72 -6.20 -4.57
N LYS A 121 -9.69 -5.84 -3.75
CA LYS A 121 -10.48 -4.64 -3.91
C LYS A 121 -10.09 -3.62 -2.87
N GLN A 122 -10.27 -2.35 -3.20
CA GLN A 122 -10.07 -1.28 -2.23
C GLN A 122 -10.88 -1.57 -0.97
N GLY A 123 -10.23 -1.47 0.19
CA GLY A 123 -10.88 -1.73 1.46
C GLY A 123 -10.86 -3.17 1.90
N GLN A 124 -10.40 -4.07 1.07
CA GLN A 124 -10.32 -5.48 1.44
C GLN A 124 -9.20 -5.68 2.46
N ARG A 125 -9.48 -6.47 3.50
CA ARG A 125 -8.50 -6.76 4.53
C ARG A 125 -7.37 -7.59 3.94
N ILE A 126 -6.13 -7.17 4.17
CA ILE A 126 -4.98 -7.90 3.66
C ILE A 126 -4.09 -8.42 4.77
N GLY A 127 -4.30 -7.97 6.01
CA GLY A 127 -3.53 -8.43 7.14
C GLY A 127 -3.86 -7.62 8.37
N THR A 128 -3.03 -7.77 9.39
CA THR A 128 -3.18 -7.00 10.63
C THR A 128 -1.81 -6.47 11.05
N VAL A 129 -1.83 -5.44 11.88
CA VAL A 129 -0.61 -4.81 12.38
C VAL A 129 0.04 -5.71 13.41
N ALA A 130 1.35 -5.89 13.33
CA ALA A 130 2.14 -6.68 14.28
C ALA A 130 2.80 -5.77 15.30
N ALA A 131 3.42 -6.38 16.30
CA ALA A 131 4.36 -5.65 17.14
C ALA A 131 5.52 -5.20 16.26
N PRO A 132 6.11 -4.04 16.51
CA PRO A 132 7.18 -3.54 15.64
C PRO A 132 8.44 -4.38 15.75
N THR A 133 9.20 -4.43 14.65
CA THR A 133 10.52 -5.02 14.69
C THR A 133 11.46 -4.09 15.45
N LYS A 134 12.65 -4.58 15.74
CA LYS A 134 13.63 -3.76 16.46
C LYS A 134 14.00 -2.49 15.69
N TYR A 135 13.76 -2.45 14.39
CA TYR A 135 14.10 -1.30 13.57
C TYR A 135 13.07 -0.18 13.62
N GLY A 136 11.94 -0.41 14.28
CA GLY A 136 10.93 0.61 14.44
C GLY A 136 10.33 0.67 15.84
N VAL A 137 10.99 0.05 16.82
CA VAL A 137 10.38 -0.11 18.12
C VAL A 137 10.09 1.21 18.83
N ALA A 138 10.90 2.24 18.61
CA ALA A 138 10.66 3.53 19.25
C ALA A 138 9.45 4.25 18.71
N LEU A 139 8.92 3.79 17.58
CA LEU A 139 7.71 4.40 17.00
C LEU A 139 6.43 3.85 17.62
N GLY A 140 6.54 2.79 18.43
CA GLY A 140 5.36 2.10 18.92
C GLY A 140 4.75 1.24 17.84
N GLU A 141 3.56 0.74 18.09
CA GLU A 141 2.86 -0.10 17.11
C GLU A 141 2.42 0.75 15.94
N HIS A 142 2.74 0.32 14.72
CA HIS A 142 2.51 1.13 13.55
C HIS A 142 2.46 0.28 12.29
N LEU A 143 1.89 0.87 11.23
CA LEU A 143 1.91 0.33 9.88
C LEU A 143 2.92 1.12 9.07
N ILE A 144 3.76 0.42 8.31
CA ILE A 144 4.60 1.08 7.31
C ILE A 144 3.83 1.06 6.00
N PHE A 145 3.67 2.23 5.39
CA PHE A 145 2.90 2.37 4.16
C PHE A 145 3.70 3.15 3.14
N ALA A 146 3.88 2.60 1.95
CA ALA A 146 4.68 3.23 0.91
C ALA A 146 3.96 3.16 -0.43
N MET A 147 4.24 4.12 -1.29
CA MET A 147 3.72 4.17 -2.65
C MET A 147 4.82 4.46 -3.62
N GLU A 148 4.73 3.86 -4.80
CA GLU A 148 5.63 4.13 -5.91
C GLU A 148 4.83 4.29 -7.18
N GLN A 149 5.31 5.16 -8.03
CA GLN A 149 4.80 5.28 -9.39
C GLN A 149 5.97 5.10 -10.32
N ASN A 150 5.93 4.07 -11.15
CA ASN A 150 7.01 3.72 -12.08
C ASN A 150 8.36 3.62 -11.37
N GLY A 151 8.35 3.03 -10.16
CA GLY A 151 9.56 2.83 -9.38
C GLY A 151 10.00 4.03 -8.58
N GLU A 152 9.31 5.16 -8.69
CA GLU A 152 9.67 6.37 -7.98
C GLU A 152 8.82 6.54 -6.75
N PRO A 153 9.42 6.77 -5.57
CA PRO A 153 8.62 6.94 -4.36
C PRO A 153 7.67 8.13 -4.45
N GLN A 154 6.51 7.97 -3.87
CA GLN A 154 5.50 9.03 -3.79
C GLN A 154 5.09 9.18 -2.34
N ASN A 155 4.74 10.39 -1.95
CA ASN A 155 4.31 10.67 -0.59
C ASN A 155 2.88 10.16 -0.41
N PRO A 156 2.67 9.11 0.39
CA PRO A 156 1.31 8.56 0.53
C PRO A 156 0.31 9.55 1.09
N MET A 157 0.78 10.47 1.96
CA MET A 157 -0.14 11.43 2.57
C MET A 157 -0.68 12.43 1.58
N GLU A 158 0.01 12.62 0.45
CA GLU A 158 -0.46 13.51 -0.61
C GLU A 158 -1.37 12.80 -1.59
N LYS A 159 -1.25 11.47 -1.68
CA LYS A 159 -1.96 10.71 -2.71
C LYS A 159 -3.24 10.10 -2.19
N MET A 160 -3.38 9.93 -0.88
CA MET A 160 -4.57 9.34 -0.31
C MET A 160 -5.66 10.39 -0.19
N LYS A 161 -6.92 9.92 -0.34
CA LYS A 161 -8.04 10.79 -0.02
C LYS A 161 -8.17 10.87 1.48
N THR A 162 -8.39 12.07 1.99
CA THR A 162 -8.64 12.22 3.40
C THR A 162 -10.06 11.79 3.71
N ALA A 163 -10.24 11.21 4.89
CA ALA A 163 -11.57 10.86 5.36
C ALA A 163 -12.32 12.14 5.69
N GLU A 164 -13.62 12.14 5.41
CA GLU A 164 -14.40 13.36 5.64
C GLU A 164 -15.50 13.17 6.61
#